data_4cb573be6f54a4c49a7f998aff3ae4da
#
_entry.id   4cb573be6f54a4c49a7f998aff3ae4da
#
_cell.length_a   1.000
_cell.length_b   1.000
_cell.length_c   1.000
_cell.angle_alpha   90.00
_cell.angle_beta   90.00
_cell.angle_gamma   90.00
#
_symmetry.space_group_name_H-M   'P 1'
#
loop_
_entity.id
_entity.type
_entity.pdbx_description
1 polymer ?
#
loop_
_entity_poly.entity_id
_entity_poly.type
_entity_poly.pdbx_seq_one_letter_code
_entity_poly.pdbx_strand_id
1 'polypeptide(L)'
;MKVFVAGATGALGRPLIKQLVEHGHEVTGMTRSESKRELLRELGARPAVADALDPDGVARAVAEAEPDVIVHQLTAIGEFNPRHFERDFAATNRLRTEGTDHLLAAGRAVGVKRFVAQSFAPWAYERTGGMVKSEDDPLDSSPPGQVRTTLEAIKYLERAVTGADWTEGIALRYGGFYGPGTSIGLSPLGDQIEMIRARKFPLAGKGTGVWSFIHIEDAASATVEAIEHGTRGVYNIVDDKPAPVSEWLPELAKAVGAKPPRRVPLFLARLFGGELVVVMMSELRGSSNTKAKRELGWKPRYPSWRDGFARGLG
;
A
#
# COMPACT_ATOMS: atom_id res chain seq x y z
N MET A 1 9.96 -21.80 -0.71
CA MET A 1 8.76 -21.78 -1.60
C MET A 1 9.11 -21.01 -2.87
N LYS A 2 8.42 -21.30 -3.96
CA LYS A 2 8.45 -20.50 -5.19
C LYS A 2 7.43 -19.36 -5.08
N VAL A 3 7.90 -18.11 -5.13
CA VAL A 3 7.04 -16.93 -4.95
C VAL A 3 7.02 -16.08 -6.23
N PHE A 4 5.84 -15.84 -6.78
CA PHE A 4 5.64 -14.96 -7.92
C PHE A 4 5.19 -13.57 -7.44
N VAL A 5 5.99 -12.53 -7.70
CA VAL A 5 5.71 -11.15 -7.26
C VAL A 5 5.30 -10.31 -8.45
N ALA A 6 4.01 -10.01 -8.57
CA ALA A 6 3.48 -9.04 -9.53
C ALA A 6 3.64 -7.62 -8.94
N GLY A 7 4.31 -6.71 -9.65
CA GLY A 7 4.71 -5.40 -9.13
C GLY A 7 6.11 -5.38 -8.50
N ALA A 8 6.95 -6.33 -8.87
CA ALA A 8 8.29 -6.60 -8.36
C ALA A 8 9.25 -5.40 -8.36
N THR A 9 9.11 -4.47 -9.29
CA THR A 9 9.98 -3.28 -9.43
C THR A 9 9.42 -2.02 -8.77
N GLY A 10 8.28 -2.13 -8.07
CA GLY A 10 7.63 -1.05 -7.32
C GLY A 10 8.33 -0.72 -6.01
N ALA A 11 7.82 0.30 -5.30
CA ALA A 11 8.38 0.74 -4.02
C ALA A 11 8.44 -0.40 -2.99
N LEU A 12 7.34 -1.16 -2.83
CA LEU A 12 7.29 -2.32 -1.94
C LEU A 12 7.93 -3.57 -2.57
N GLY A 13 7.79 -3.77 -3.89
CA GLY A 13 8.29 -4.98 -4.55
C GLY A 13 9.80 -5.19 -4.37
N ARG A 14 10.60 -4.12 -4.44
CA ARG A 14 12.06 -4.20 -4.29
C ARG A 14 12.53 -4.67 -2.91
N PRO A 15 12.14 -4.05 -1.79
CA PRO A 15 12.50 -4.56 -0.47
C PRO A 15 11.88 -5.93 -0.17
N LEU A 16 10.67 -6.22 -0.69
CA LEU A 16 10.05 -7.52 -0.55
C LEU A 16 10.88 -8.64 -1.20
N ILE A 17 11.34 -8.44 -2.44
CA ILE A 17 12.19 -9.44 -3.12
C ILE A 17 13.45 -9.73 -2.31
N LYS A 18 14.13 -8.69 -1.82
CA LYS A 18 15.35 -8.88 -1.00
C LYS A 18 15.06 -9.74 0.23
N GLN A 19 14.01 -9.41 0.99
CA GLN A 19 13.64 -10.15 2.18
C GLN A 19 13.21 -11.59 1.86
N LEU A 20 12.46 -11.82 0.78
CA LEU A 20 12.09 -13.17 0.35
C LEU A 20 13.31 -14.03 0.00
N VAL A 21 14.29 -13.47 -0.71
CA VAL A 21 15.54 -14.15 -1.04
C VAL A 21 16.36 -14.44 0.22
N GLU A 22 16.45 -13.49 1.16
CA GLU A 22 17.11 -13.67 2.46
C GLU A 22 16.44 -14.77 3.29
N HIS A 23 15.12 -14.97 3.18
CA HIS A 23 14.37 -16.07 3.78
C HIS A 23 14.47 -17.39 2.99
N GLY A 24 15.27 -17.45 1.92
CA GLY A 24 15.50 -18.66 1.14
C GLY A 24 14.38 -19.04 0.18
N HIS A 25 13.53 -18.09 -0.22
CA HIS A 25 12.52 -18.31 -1.25
C HIS A 25 13.09 -18.13 -2.66
N GLU A 26 12.58 -18.92 -3.61
CA GLU A 26 12.83 -18.72 -5.04
C GLU A 26 11.83 -17.68 -5.58
N VAL A 27 12.32 -16.53 -6.02
CA VAL A 27 11.45 -15.41 -6.43
C VAL A 27 11.44 -15.24 -7.94
N THR A 28 10.24 -15.22 -8.52
CA THR A 28 10.01 -14.73 -9.89
C THR A 28 9.33 -13.36 -9.81
N GLY A 29 10.01 -12.31 -10.30
CA GLY A 29 9.51 -10.94 -10.29
C GLY A 29 8.88 -10.56 -11.62
N MET A 30 7.59 -10.19 -11.62
CA MET A 30 6.90 -9.71 -12.81
C MET A 30 7.06 -8.20 -12.99
N THR A 31 7.43 -7.79 -14.19
CA THR A 31 7.48 -6.39 -14.65
C THR A 31 6.94 -6.29 -16.08
N ARG A 32 6.33 -5.17 -16.44
CA ARG A 32 5.94 -4.91 -17.85
C ARG A 32 7.05 -4.30 -18.68
N SER A 33 8.21 -3.95 -18.06
CA SER A 33 9.32 -3.28 -18.74
C SER A 33 10.50 -4.21 -18.94
N GLU A 34 10.86 -4.47 -20.19
CA GLU A 34 12.05 -5.26 -20.56
C GLU A 34 13.33 -4.67 -19.96
N SER A 35 13.45 -3.35 -19.90
CA SER A 35 14.60 -2.65 -19.32
C SER A 35 14.81 -2.87 -17.82
N LYS A 36 13.81 -3.40 -17.12
CA LYS A 36 13.88 -3.68 -15.67
C LYS A 36 14.29 -5.12 -15.35
N ARG A 37 14.60 -5.95 -16.33
CA ARG A 37 15.01 -7.35 -16.10
C ARG A 37 16.29 -7.43 -15.27
N GLU A 38 17.27 -6.59 -15.60
CA GLU A 38 18.54 -6.60 -14.88
C GLU A 38 18.39 -6.21 -13.42
N LEU A 39 17.60 -5.18 -13.13
CA LEU A 39 17.25 -4.81 -11.76
C LEU A 39 16.65 -5.99 -10.97
N LEU A 40 15.79 -6.82 -11.59
CA LEU A 40 15.22 -7.99 -10.91
C LEU A 40 16.28 -9.05 -10.64
N ARG A 41 17.24 -9.27 -11.55
CA ARG A 41 18.35 -10.19 -11.33
C ARG A 41 19.28 -9.71 -10.21
N GLU A 42 19.59 -8.41 -10.19
CA GLU A 42 20.40 -7.79 -9.12
C GLU A 42 19.72 -7.94 -7.74
N LEU A 43 18.38 -7.94 -7.70
CA LEU A 43 17.60 -8.20 -6.48
C LEU A 43 17.53 -9.69 -6.10
N GLY A 44 18.06 -10.60 -6.95
CA GLY A 44 18.02 -12.04 -6.73
C GLY A 44 16.76 -12.73 -7.27
N ALA A 45 15.94 -12.07 -8.09
CA ALA A 45 14.72 -12.64 -8.66
C ALA A 45 14.89 -13.04 -10.13
N ARG A 46 14.23 -14.10 -10.56
CA ARG A 46 14.06 -14.44 -11.97
C ARG A 46 13.08 -13.44 -12.60
N PRO A 47 13.43 -12.73 -13.69
CA PRO A 47 12.52 -11.77 -14.30
C PRO A 47 11.48 -12.45 -15.18
N ALA A 48 10.21 -12.08 -15.02
CA ALA A 48 9.10 -12.37 -15.93
C ALA A 48 8.55 -11.06 -16.51
N VAL A 49 8.49 -10.95 -17.85
CA VAL A 49 7.96 -9.75 -18.51
C VAL A 49 6.56 -10.02 -18.99
N ALA A 50 5.58 -9.38 -18.35
CA ALA A 50 4.17 -9.45 -18.69
C ALA A 50 3.43 -8.18 -18.23
N ASP A 51 2.39 -7.80 -18.96
CA ASP A 51 1.43 -6.79 -18.51
C ASP A 51 0.32 -7.50 -17.70
N ALA A 52 0.01 -7.01 -16.52
CA ALA A 52 -1.06 -7.57 -15.69
C ALA A 52 -2.46 -7.42 -16.31
N LEU A 53 -2.61 -6.55 -17.30
CA LEU A 53 -3.85 -6.35 -18.04
C LEU A 53 -3.93 -7.22 -19.33
N ASP A 54 -2.90 -8.03 -19.61
CA ASP A 54 -2.88 -9.07 -20.63
C ASP A 54 -3.05 -10.45 -19.98
N PRO A 55 -4.26 -11.05 -20.03
CA PRO A 55 -4.54 -12.33 -19.37
C PRO A 55 -3.65 -13.47 -19.87
N ASP A 56 -3.36 -13.52 -21.17
CA ASP A 56 -2.54 -14.58 -21.75
C ASP A 56 -1.07 -14.43 -21.37
N GLY A 57 -0.57 -13.18 -21.31
CA GLY A 57 0.77 -12.87 -20.82
C GLY A 57 0.95 -13.25 -19.35
N VAL A 58 -0.03 -12.94 -18.50
CA VAL A 58 -0.03 -13.33 -17.10
C VAL A 58 -0.09 -14.86 -16.95
N ALA A 59 -0.98 -15.53 -17.68
CA ALA A 59 -1.12 -16.99 -17.63
C ALA A 59 0.19 -17.70 -18.00
N ARG A 60 0.85 -17.28 -19.09
CA ARG A 60 2.16 -17.82 -19.49
C ARG A 60 3.24 -17.58 -18.42
N ALA A 61 3.34 -16.35 -17.91
CA ALA A 61 4.36 -16.00 -16.92
C ALA A 61 4.20 -16.78 -15.61
N VAL A 62 2.97 -16.98 -15.14
CA VAL A 62 2.67 -17.76 -13.93
C VAL A 62 2.89 -19.26 -14.19
N ALA A 63 2.48 -19.80 -15.34
CA ALA A 63 2.72 -21.19 -15.71
C ALA A 63 4.23 -21.53 -15.79
N GLU A 64 5.04 -20.64 -16.37
CA GLU A 64 6.50 -20.81 -16.43
C GLU A 64 7.19 -20.70 -15.06
N ALA A 65 6.60 -19.96 -14.12
CA ALA A 65 7.12 -19.80 -12.78
C ALA A 65 6.75 -20.96 -11.85
N GLU A 66 5.62 -21.64 -12.08
CA GLU A 66 5.05 -22.69 -11.23
C GLU A 66 5.09 -22.31 -9.73
N PRO A 67 4.48 -21.19 -9.34
CA PRO A 67 4.65 -20.68 -7.99
C PRO A 67 3.79 -21.43 -6.97
N ASP A 68 4.30 -21.55 -5.73
CA ASP A 68 3.51 -21.91 -4.56
C ASP A 68 2.62 -20.77 -4.10
N VAL A 69 3.12 -19.52 -4.27
CA VAL A 69 2.50 -18.28 -3.78
C VAL A 69 2.53 -17.20 -4.86
N ILE A 70 1.41 -16.49 -5.05
CA ILE A 70 1.35 -15.24 -5.83
C ILE A 70 1.20 -14.06 -4.89
N VAL A 71 2.01 -13.02 -5.11
CA VAL A 71 1.95 -11.74 -4.39
C VAL A 71 1.60 -10.63 -5.38
N HIS A 72 0.45 -10.02 -5.19
CA HIS A 72 -0.08 -8.93 -6.02
C HIS A 72 0.22 -7.57 -5.37
N GLN A 73 1.28 -6.90 -5.83
CA GLN A 73 1.71 -5.56 -5.37
C GLN A 73 1.59 -4.50 -6.49
N LEU A 74 0.71 -4.75 -7.47
CA LEU A 74 0.58 -3.87 -8.62
C LEU A 74 -0.16 -2.59 -8.27
N THR A 75 0.49 -1.48 -8.56
CA THR A 75 -0.10 -0.14 -8.59
C THR A 75 0.50 0.64 -9.76
N ALA A 76 -0.21 1.67 -10.19
CA ALA A 76 0.26 2.62 -11.20
C ALA A 76 0.04 4.05 -10.68
N ILE A 77 0.46 4.28 -9.43
CA ILE A 77 0.35 5.58 -8.77
C ILE A 77 1.54 6.43 -9.22
N GLY A 78 1.25 7.54 -9.89
CA GLY A 78 2.21 8.58 -10.25
C GLY A 78 2.06 9.81 -9.36
N GLU A 79 2.21 11.00 -9.95
CA GLU A 79 1.94 12.26 -9.26
C GLU A 79 0.48 12.32 -8.81
N PHE A 80 0.28 12.76 -7.58
CA PHE A 80 -1.03 12.81 -6.96
C PHE A 80 -1.61 14.23 -6.97
N ASN A 81 -2.80 14.37 -7.59
CA ASN A 81 -3.58 15.60 -7.51
C ASN A 81 -4.99 15.31 -6.94
N PRO A 82 -5.34 15.83 -5.74
CA PRO A 82 -6.65 15.56 -5.13
C PRO A 82 -7.85 15.92 -6.02
N ARG A 83 -7.71 16.89 -6.93
CA ARG A 83 -8.79 17.29 -7.86
C ARG A 83 -8.98 16.31 -9.03
N HIS A 84 -7.95 15.57 -9.38
CA HIS A 84 -7.96 14.61 -10.49
C HIS A 84 -7.79 13.18 -10.02
N PHE A 85 -8.15 12.90 -8.77
CA PHE A 85 -7.92 11.63 -8.09
C PHE A 85 -8.42 10.43 -8.91
N GLU A 86 -9.67 10.45 -9.41
CA GLU A 86 -10.21 9.34 -10.21
C GLU A 86 -9.37 9.06 -11.46
N ARG A 87 -8.94 10.10 -12.16
CA ARG A 87 -8.08 9.96 -13.35
C ARG A 87 -6.72 9.39 -12.97
N ASP A 88 -6.10 9.91 -11.92
CA ASP A 88 -4.74 9.54 -11.51
C ASP A 88 -4.70 8.11 -10.95
N PHE A 89 -5.83 7.60 -10.41
CA PHE A 89 -5.98 6.24 -9.92
C PHE A 89 -6.64 5.26 -10.89
N ALA A 90 -7.09 5.70 -12.06
CA ALA A 90 -7.81 4.84 -13.01
C ALA A 90 -7.03 3.58 -13.40
N ALA A 91 -5.73 3.71 -13.72
CA ALA A 91 -4.88 2.56 -14.02
C ALA A 91 -4.70 1.64 -12.82
N THR A 92 -4.53 2.19 -11.60
CA THR A 92 -4.44 1.40 -10.37
C THR A 92 -5.74 0.64 -10.10
N ASN A 93 -6.91 1.26 -10.35
CA ASN A 93 -8.20 0.61 -10.16
C ASN A 93 -8.40 -0.56 -11.12
N ARG A 94 -7.96 -0.44 -12.38
CA ARG A 94 -7.94 -1.57 -13.32
C ARG A 94 -7.02 -2.71 -12.87
N LEU A 95 -5.86 -2.40 -12.32
CA LEU A 95 -4.96 -3.42 -11.75
C LEU A 95 -5.59 -4.12 -10.54
N ARG A 96 -6.37 -3.40 -9.72
CA ARG A 96 -7.09 -3.97 -8.57
C ARG A 96 -8.30 -4.83 -8.96
N THR A 97 -8.87 -4.63 -10.13
CA THR A 97 -10.00 -5.42 -10.66
C THR A 97 -9.49 -6.42 -11.69
N GLU A 98 -9.30 -6.02 -12.93
CA GLU A 98 -8.88 -6.88 -14.05
C GLU A 98 -7.56 -7.61 -13.76
N GLY A 99 -6.55 -6.90 -13.24
CA GLY A 99 -5.26 -7.51 -12.89
C GLY A 99 -5.36 -8.56 -11.78
N THR A 100 -6.25 -8.34 -10.80
CA THR A 100 -6.55 -9.34 -9.76
C THR A 100 -7.19 -10.58 -10.36
N ASP A 101 -8.18 -10.42 -11.27
CA ASP A 101 -8.86 -11.54 -11.91
C ASP A 101 -7.89 -12.38 -12.74
N HIS A 102 -7.01 -11.73 -13.53
CA HIS A 102 -6.02 -12.43 -14.34
C HIS A 102 -5.03 -13.23 -13.48
N LEU A 103 -4.53 -12.63 -12.37
CA LEU A 103 -3.61 -13.31 -11.46
C LEU A 103 -4.28 -14.46 -10.70
N LEU A 104 -5.55 -14.30 -10.26
CA LEU A 104 -6.31 -15.35 -9.61
C LEU A 104 -6.58 -16.50 -10.59
N ALA A 105 -6.99 -16.21 -11.83
CA ALA A 105 -7.24 -17.23 -12.85
C ALA A 105 -5.95 -18.01 -13.17
N ALA A 106 -4.85 -17.33 -13.38
CA ALA A 106 -3.55 -17.95 -13.63
C ALA A 106 -3.07 -18.80 -12.42
N GLY A 107 -3.22 -18.29 -11.20
CA GLY A 107 -2.87 -19.02 -9.98
C GLY A 107 -3.71 -20.28 -9.77
N ARG A 108 -5.02 -20.21 -10.06
CA ARG A 108 -5.93 -21.36 -10.01
C ARG A 108 -5.51 -22.46 -10.99
N ALA A 109 -5.10 -22.08 -12.19
CA ALA A 109 -4.69 -23.01 -13.24
C ALA A 109 -3.44 -23.83 -12.87
N VAL A 110 -2.53 -23.27 -12.04
CA VAL A 110 -1.30 -23.96 -11.60
C VAL A 110 -1.38 -24.45 -10.15
N GLY A 111 -2.51 -24.27 -9.46
CA GLY A 111 -2.73 -24.78 -8.10
C GLY A 111 -1.98 -24.01 -7.00
N VAL A 112 -1.93 -22.69 -7.11
CA VAL A 112 -1.30 -21.81 -6.10
C VAL A 112 -1.95 -21.98 -4.73
N LYS A 113 -1.13 -22.23 -3.71
CA LYS A 113 -1.61 -22.49 -2.34
C LYS A 113 -1.99 -21.23 -1.58
N ARG A 114 -1.34 -20.10 -1.88
CA ARG A 114 -1.58 -18.81 -1.20
C ARG A 114 -1.54 -17.64 -2.17
N PHE A 115 -2.46 -16.71 -1.99
CA PHE A 115 -2.55 -15.48 -2.76
C PHE A 115 -2.56 -14.28 -1.81
N VAL A 116 -1.53 -13.41 -1.89
CA VAL A 116 -1.40 -12.23 -1.03
C VAL A 116 -1.54 -10.98 -1.87
N ALA A 117 -2.49 -10.11 -1.56
CA ALA A 117 -2.75 -8.90 -2.33
C ALA A 117 -2.59 -7.62 -1.51
N GLN A 118 -2.03 -6.59 -2.15
CA GLN A 118 -1.98 -5.25 -1.60
C GLN A 118 -3.35 -4.59 -1.61
N SER A 119 -3.84 -4.21 -0.45
CA SER A 119 -4.97 -3.33 -0.25
C SER A 119 -4.52 -2.02 0.43
N PHE A 120 -5.44 -1.19 0.89
CA PHE A 120 -5.12 0.14 1.40
C PHE A 120 -5.94 0.50 2.64
N ALA A 121 -5.29 0.87 3.75
CA ALA A 121 -5.93 1.24 5.00
C ALA A 121 -6.43 2.69 5.06
N PRO A 122 -5.67 3.71 4.59
CA PRO A 122 -6.12 5.10 4.62
C PRO A 122 -7.42 5.30 3.85
N TRP A 123 -8.31 6.15 4.36
CA TRP A 123 -9.65 6.51 3.86
C TRP A 123 -10.62 5.35 3.53
N ALA A 124 -10.29 4.12 3.88
CA ALA A 124 -11.16 2.99 3.56
C ALA A 124 -12.30 2.80 4.56
N TYR A 125 -12.12 3.20 5.81
CA TYR A 125 -13.05 2.93 6.90
C TYR A 125 -14.14 3.98 7.08
N GLU A 126 -15.30 3.54 7.60
CA GLU A 126 -16.37 4.43 8.08
C GLU A 126 -15.83 5.49 9.03
N ARG A 127 -16.27 6.72 8.84
CA ARG A 127 -15.82 7.91 9.59
C ARG A 127 -16.58 8.15 10.90
N THR A 128 -17.39 7.18 11.33
CA THR A 128 -18.15 7.19 12.58
C THR A 128 -17.47 6.36 13.66
N GLY A 129 -17.87 6.49 14.92
CA GLY A 129 -17.35 5.70 16.04
C GLY A 129 -15.90 6.05 16.42
N GLY A 130 -15.14 5.05 16.87
CA GLY A 130 -13.76 5.22 17.35
C GLY A 130 -12.80 5.78 16.34
N MET A 131 -11.76 6.48 16.83
CA MET A 131 -10.74 7.11 15.96
C MET A 131 -9.76 6.11 15.34
N VAL A 132 -9.67 4.90 15.87
CA VAL A 132 -8.84 3.79 15.36
C VAL A 132 -9.75 2.61 15.05
N LYS A 133 -9.59 2.04 13.88
CA LYS A 133 -10.41 0.97 13.31
C LYS A 133 -9.66 -0.35 13.24
N SER A 134 -10.39 -1.45 13.39
CA SER A 134 -9.93 -2.81 13.16
C SER A 134 -10.40 -3.31 11.77
N GLU A 135 -9.98 -4.50 11.39
CA GLU A 135 -10.42 -5.16 10.16
C GLU A 135 -11.92 -5.49 10.15
N ASP A 136 -12.53 -5.62 11.33
CA ASP A 136 -13.96 -5.90 11.51
C ASP A 136 -14.85 -4.66 11.35
N ASP A 137 -14.26 -3.46 11.39
CA ASP A 137 -14.99 -2.22 11.14
C ASP A 137 -15.39 -2.09 9.67
N PRO A 138 -16.58 -1.55 9.36
CA PRO A 138 -17.04 -1.42 7.99
C PRO A 138 -16.22 -0.41 7.19
N LEU A 139 -16.11 -0.66 5.89
CA LEU A 139 -15.57 0.30 4.94
C LEU A 139 -16.59 1.41 4.65
N ASP A 140 -16.12 2.61 4.34
CA ASP A 140 -16.95 3.81 4.14
C ASP A 140 -18.07 3.55 3.12
N SER A 141 -19.30 3.73 3.57
CA SER A 141 -20.51 3.57 2.75
C SER A 141 -20.84 4.83 1.95
N SER A 142 -20.28 5.97 2.34
CA SER A 142 -20.51 7.29 1.71
C SER A 142 -19.20 8.07 1.51
N PRO A 143 -18.23 7.51 0.75
CA PRO A 143 -16.96 8.17 0.54
C PRO A 143 -17.12 9.44 -0.30
N PRO A 144 -16.18 10.40 -0.21
CA PRO A 144 -16.10 11.50 -1.15
C PRO A 144 -16.15 11.00 -2.60
N GLY A 145 -16.89 11.72 -3.47
CA GLY A 145 -17.06 11.31 -4.86
C GLY A 145 -15.74 11.01 -5.57
N GLN A 146 -14.68 11.77 -5.26
CA GLN A 146 -13.33 11.65 -5.80
C GLN A 146 -12.65 10.29 -5.55
N VAL A 147 -13.03 9.55 -4.50
CA VAL A 147 -12.41 8.26 -4.15
C VAL A 147 -13.37 7.07 -4.26
N ARG A 148 -14.60 7.29 -4.68
CA ARG A 148 -15.64 6.26 -4.74
C ARG A 148 -15.23 5.06 -5.59
N THR A 149 -14.81 5.32 -6.83
CA THR A 149 -14.36 4.27 -7.76
C THR A 149 -13.16 3.50 -7.21
N THR A 150 -12.24 4.21 -6.55
CA THR A 150 -11.06 3.57 -5.93
C THR A 150 -11.45 2.70 -4.74
N LEU A 151 -12.38 3.15 -3.90
CA LEU A 151 -12.85 2.33 -2.77
C LEU A 151 -13.61 1.09 -3.26
N GLU A 152 -14.41 1.21 -4.32
CA GLU A 152 -15.06 0.03 -4.91
C GLU A 152 -14.05 -0.96 -5.51
N ALA A 153 -12.97 -0.48 -6.14
CA ALA A 153 -11.90 -1.35 -6.62
C ALA A 153 -11.16 -2.05 -5.47
N ILE A 154 -10.96 -1.38 -4.33
CA ILE A 154 -10.40 -1.97 -3.11
C ILE A 154 -11.34 -3.07 -2.56
N LYS A 155 -12.63 -2.77 -2.42
CA LYS A 155 -13.65 -3.73 -1.98
C LYS A 155 -13.73 -4.94 -2.90
N TYR A 156 -13.61 -4.71 -4.22
CA TYR A 156 -13.58 -5.79 -5.21
C TYR A 156 -12.38 -6.71 -5.00
N LEU A 157 -11.17 -6.16 -4.96
CA LEU A 157 -9.94 -6.92 -4.75
C LEU A 157 -10.02 -7.76 -3.46
N GLU A 158 -10.41 -7.14 -2.34
CA GLU A 158 -10.50 -7.84 -1.06
C GLU A 158 -11.50 -9.00 -1.12
N ARG A 159 -12.69 -8.79 -1.70
CA ARG A 159 -13.70 -9.85 -1.87
C ARG A 159 -13.23 -10.95 -2.80
N ALA A 160 -12.62 -10.60 -3.94
CA ALA A 160 -12.13 -11.59 -4.91
C ALA A 160 -11.04 -12.48 -4.31
N VAL A 161 -10.10 -11.86 -3.60
CA VAL A 161 -8.98 -12.58 -2.98
C VAL A 161 -9.44 -13.44 -1.80
N THR A 162 -10.14 -12.86 -0.83
CA THR A 162 -10.56 -13.61 0.37
C THR A 162 -11.70 -14.59 0.10
N GLY A 163 -12.47 -14.38 -0.98
CA GLY A 163 -13.52 -15.29 -1.43
C GLY A 163 -13.04 -16.46 -2.31
N ALA A 164 -11.78 -16.47 -2.75
CA ALA A 164 -11.22 -17.55 -3.55
C ALA A 164 -11.02 -18.82 -2.69
N ASP A 165 -11.96 -19.76 -2.77
CA ASP A 165 -12.03 -20.97 -1.92
C ASP A 165 -10.91 -21.99 -2.18
N TRP A 166 -10.29 -21.94 -3.36
CA TRP A 166 -9.24 -22.83 -3.82
C TRP A 166 -7.82 -22.46 -3.34
N THR A 167 -7.63 -21.31 -2.68
CA THR A 167 -6.34 -20.80 -2.20
C THR A 167 -6.49 -20.07 -0.87
N GLU A 168 -5.43 -19.93 -0.08
CA GLU A 168 -5.38 -19.05 1.08
C GLU A 168 -5.27 -17.58 0.64
N GLY A 169 -6.42 -16.93 0.44
CA GLY A 169 -6.52 -15.55 -0.01
C GLY A 169 -6.34 -14.53 1.12
N ILE A 170 -5.32 -13.68 1.04
CA ILE A 170 -4.96 -12.70 2.07
C ILE A 170 -4.91 -11.30 1.45
N ALA A 171 -5.60 -10.34 2.04
CA ALA A 171 -5.52 -8.93 1.66
C ALA A 171 -4.81 -8.12 2.76
N LEU A 172 -3.75 -7.40 2.40
CA LEU A 172 -2.96 -6.58 3.30
C LEU A 172 -3.30 -5.11 3.09
N ARG A 173 -4.03 -4.50 4.02
CA ARG A 173 -4.35 -3.07 4.04
C ARG A 173 -3.16 -2.30 4.60
N TYR A 174 -2.28 -1.83 3.73
CA TYR A 174 -1.13 -1.05 4.16
C TYR A 174 -1.52 0.38 4.52
N GLY A 175 -0.85 0.92 5.55
CA GLY A 175 -0.84 2.35 5.88
C GLY A 175 -0.14 3.20 4.82
N GLY A 176 -0.08 4.50 5.04
CA GLY A 176 0.72 5.39 4.20
C GLY A 176 2.19 5.01 4.25
N PHE A 177 2.77 4.64 3.10
CA PHE A 177 4.18 4.26 3.02
C PHE A 177 5.10 5.44 3.28
N TYR A 178 6.13 5.21 4.09
CA TYR A 178 7.27 6.10 4.23
C TYR A 178 8.59 5.31 4.20
N GLY A 179 9.69 6.01 3.98
CA GLY A 179 11.02 5.42 3.88
C GLY A 179 11.57 5.39 2.44
N PRO A 180 12.72 4.74 2.22
CA PRO A 180 13.42 4.77 0.95
C PRO A 180 12.56 4.35 -0.24
N GLY A 181 12.57 5.16 -1.31
CA GLY A 181 11.83 4.85 -2.54
C GLY A 181 10.32 5.10 -2.50
N THR A 182 9.82 5.78 -1.46
CA THR A 182 8.42 6.21 -1.33
C THR A 182 8.28 7.72 -1.48
N SER A 183 7.05 8.24 -1.58
CA SER A 183 6.77 9.68 -1.64
C SER A 183 7.15 10.42 -0.34
N ILE A 184 7.17 9.72 0.80
CA ILE A 184 7.68 10.20 2.09
C ILE A 184 9.04 9.56 2.35
N GLY A 185 10.04 9.89 1.53
CA GLY A 185 11.41 9.43 1.63
C GLY A 185 12.40 10.47 1.13
N LEU A 186 13.66 10.37 1.54
CA LEU A 186 14.75 11.27 1.12
C LEU A 186 15.35 10.90 -0.25
N SER A 187 14.59 10.22 -1.09
CA SER A 187 15.01 9.83 -2.45
C SER A 187 14.47 10.81 -3.49
N PRO A 188 14.94 10.73 -4.75
CA PRO A 188 14.36 11.51 -5.86
C PRO A 188 12.85 11.30 -6.09
N LEU A 189 12.26 10.26 -5.51
CA LEU A 189 10.82 9.97 -5.56
C LEU A 189 10.04 10.61 -4.39
N GLY A 190 10.72 11.32 -3.47
CA GLY A 190 10.12 11.94 -2.29
C GLY A 190 9.40 13.25 -2.58
N ASP A 191 8.44 13.25 -3.49
CA ASP A 191 7.64 14.40 -3.91
C ASP A 191 6.88 15.06 -2.75
N GLN A 192 6.37 14.28 -1.79
CA GLN A 192 5.72 14.83 -0.59
C GLN A 192 6.71 15.54 0.34
N ILE A 193 7.94 15.05 0.45
CA ILE A 193 9.00 15.74 1.20
C ILE A 193 9.29 17.11 0.58
N GLU A 194 9.39 17.20 -0.74
CA GLU A 194 9.61 18.47 -1.42
C GLU A 194 8.42 19.43 -1.26
N MET A 195 7.18 18.92 -1.28
CA MET A 195 6.00 19.73 -0.97
C MET A 195 6.04 20.28 0.46
N ILE A 196 6.48 19.47 1.43
CA ILE A 196 6.61 19.87 2.84
C ILE A 196 7.71 20.92 2.99
N ARG A 197 8.88 20.72 2.39
CA ARG A 197 9.99 21.71 2.36
C ARG A 197 9.56 23.03 1.76
N ALA A 198 8.81 22.99 0.67
CA ALA A 198 8.25 24.16 0.00
C ALA A 198 7.01 24.75 0.72
N ARG A 199 6.56 24.14 1.85
CA ARG A 199 5.35 24.53 2.60
C ARG A 199 4.08 24.54 1.73
N LYS A 200 4.03 23.65 0.72
CA LYS A 200 2.88 23.43 -0.17
C LYS A 200 1.91 22.36 0.37
N PHE A 201 2.25 21.72 1.50
CA PHE A 201 1.38 20.79 2.22
C PHE A 201 0.90 21.48 3.52
N PRO A 202 -0.20 22.25 3.48
CA PRO A 202 -0.67 22.98 4.64
C PRO A 202 -1.46 22.10 5.59
N LEU A 203 -1.48 22.46 6.87
CA LEU A 203 -2.38 21.91 7.86
C LEU A 203 -3.72 22.63 7.76
N ALA A 204 -4.78 21.93 7.32
CA ALA A 204 -6.10 22.51 7.17
C ALA A 204 -6.97 22.27 8.41
N GLY A 205 -7.65 23.34 8.85
CA GLY A 205 -8.48 23.33 10.04
C GLY A 205 -7.71 22.95 11.31
N LYS A 206 -8.30 22.06 12.11
CA LYS A 206 -7.67 21.54 13.34
C LYS A 206 -6.72 20.37 13.09
N GLY A 207 -6.76 19.74 11.91
CA GLY A 207 -5.94 18.57 11.56
C GLY A 207 -6.27 17.34 12.41
N THR A 208 -7.54 17.07 12.65
CA THR A 208 -8.03 15.99 13.52
C THR A 208 -8.12 14.63 12.84
N GLY A 209 -8.00 14.57 11.50
CA GLY A 209 -7.97 13.31 10.77
C GLY A 209 -6.79 12.45 11.22
N VAL A 210 -7.05 11.20 11.57
CA VAL A 210 -6.05 10.27 12.07
C VAL A 210 -5.51 9.42 10.94
N TRP A 211 -4.19 9.47 10.72
CA TRP A 211 -3.49 8.70 9.71
C TRP A 211 -2.75 7.53 10.35
N SER A 212 -2.63 6.46 9.59
CA SER A 212 -1.78 5.32 9.90
C SER A 212 -0.68 5.21 8.86
N PHE A 213 0.54 4.99 9.32
CA PHE A 213 1.74 4.87 8.51
C PHE A 213 2.32 3.46 8.60
N ILE A 214 3.19 3.13 7.68
CA ILE A 214 4.04 1.95 7.74
C ILE A 214 5.36 2.22 7.02
N HIS A 215 6.47 1.86 7.63
CA HIS A 215 7.77 1.90 6.96
C HIS A 215 7.82 0.86 5.84
N ILE A 216 8.42 1.19 4.71
CA ILE A 216 8.41 0.32 3.53
C ILE A 216 9.07 -1.05 3.79
N GLU A 217 10.13 -1.08 4.62
CA GLU A 217 10.78 -2.35 5.02
C GLU A 217 9.88 -3.17 5.95
N ASP A 218 9.10 -2.53 6.82
CA ASP A 218 8.14 -3.20 7.69
C ASP A 218 6.92 -3.71 6.91
N ALA A 219 6.51 -3.01 5.86
CA ALA A 219 5.49 -3.50 4.94
C ALA A 219 5.98 -4.76 4.21
N ALA A 220 7.25 -4.78 3.80
CA ALA A 220 7.87 -5.95 3.19
C ALA A 220 7.92 -7.12 4.18
N SER A 221 8.39 -6.91 5.41
CA SER A 221 8.47 -7.99 6.42
C SER A 221 7.08 -8.54 6.79
N ALA A 222 6.06 -7.67 6.93
CA ALA A 222 4.69 -8.13 7.15
C ALA A 222 4.16 -8.97 5.98
N THR A 223 4.58 -8.66 4.76
CA THR A 223 4.22 -9.45 3.57
C THR A 223 4.90 -10.82 3.60
N VAL A 224 6.17 -10.90 4.01
CA VAL A 224 6.87 -12.17 4.19
C VAL A 224 6.15 -13.02 5.25
N GLU A 225 5.83 -12.46 6.42
CA GLU A 225 5.08 -13.18 7.46
C GLU A 225 3.71 -13.65 6.96
N ALA A 226 3.01 -12.84 6.17
CA ALA A 226 1.74 -13.25 5.57
C ALA A 226 1.91 -14.39 4.55
N ILE A 227 3.02 -14.43 3.82
CA ILE A 227 3.38 -15.52 2.89
C ILE A 227 3.67 -16.80 3.66
N GLU A 228 4.38 -16.73 4.77
CA GLU A 228 4.84 -17.91 5.53
C GLU A 228 3.76 -18.43 6.49
N HIS A 229 3.07 -17.55 7.19
CA HIS A 229 2.22 -17.86 8.34
C HIS A 229 0.76 -17.41 8.22
N GLY A 230 0.45 -16.53 7.25
CA GLY A 230 -0.88 -15.94 7.14
C GLY A 230 -1.98 -16.94 6.83
N THR A 231 -3.16 -16.67 7.36
CA THR A 231 -4.41 -17.37 7.04
C THR A 231 -5.35 -16.42 6.29
N ARG A 232 -6.34 -17.01 5.61
CA ARG A 232 -7.35 -16.29 4.82
C ARG A 232 -7.94 -15.10 5.61
N GLY A 233 -7.96 -13.95 4.98
CA GLY A 233 -8.60 -12.77 5.57
C GLY A 233 -7.93 -11.45 5.20
N VAL A 234 -8.36 -10.41 5.89
CA VAL A 234 -7.83 -9.05 5.74
C VAL A 234 -7.00 -8.70 6.97
N TYR A 235 -5.87 -8.01 6.76
CA TYR A 235 -4.96 -7.57 7.82
C TYR A 235 -4.55 -6.12 7.61
N ASN A 236 -4.66 -5.28 8.64
CA ASN A 236 -4.08 -3.94 8.64
C ASN A 236 -2.58 -4.00 8.93
N ILE A 237 -1.78 -3.52 8.00
CA ILE A 237 -0.33 -3.45 8.12
C ILE A 237 0.06 -1.98 8.30
N VAL A 238 0.12 -1.58 9.54
CA VAL A 238 0.39 -0.20 9.99
C VAL A 238 1.30 -0.22 11.21
N ASP A 239 1.95 0.91 11.54
CA ASP A 239 2.69 1.04 12.79
C ASP A 239 1.75 1.10 14.02
N ASP A 240 2.32 1.16 15.23
CA ASP A 240 1.56 1.10 16.49
C ASP A 240 0.92 2.44 16.89
N LYS A 241 1.15 3.52 16.13
CA LYS A 241 0.84 4.89 16.55
C LYS A 241 0.06 5.68 15.49
N PRO A 242 -1.20 5.31 15.20
CA PRO A 242 -2.04 6.19 14.38
C PRO A 242 -2.07 7.60 14.99
N ALA A 243 -1.97 8.64 14.17
CA ALA A 243 -1.85 10.01 14.69
C ALA A 243 -2.64 11.03 13.88
N PRO A 244 -3.18 12.10 14.54
CA PRO A 244 -3.82 13.19 13.83
C PRO A 244 -2.81 13.99 12.99
N VAL A 245 -3.29 14.60 11.90
CA VAL A 245 -2.45 15.43 11.01
C VAL A 245 -1.76 16.55 11.76
N SER A 246 -2.43 17.13 12.78
CA SER A 246 -1.89 18.19 13.63
C SER A 246 -0.65 17.76 14.42
N GLU A 247 -0.39 16.47 14.52
CA GLU A 247 0.71 15.88 15.26
C GLU A 247 1.83 15.41 14.32
N TRP A 248 1.52 14.56 13.34
CA TRP A 248 2.54 13.97 12.49
C TRP A 248 3.14 14.95 11.47
N LEU A 249 2.33 15.89 10.91
CA LEU A 249 2.80 16.77 9.85
C LEU A 249 3.87 17.78 10.33
N PRO A 250 3.73 18.42 11.52
CA PRO A 250 4.80 19.24 12.08
C PRO A 250 6.08 18.44 12.40
N GLU A 251 5.94 17.21 12.90
CA GLU A 251 7.10 16.36 13.20
C GLU A 251 7.83 15.92 11.93
N LEU A 252 7.09 15.57 10.86
CA LEU A 252 7.69 15.28 9.57
C LEU A 252 8.42 16.50 9.01
N ALA A 253 7.81 17.69 9.09
CA ALA A 253 8.46 18.92 8.65
C ALA A 253 9.77 19.15 9.42
N LYS A 254 9.78 18.93 10.73
CA LYS A 254 10.99 19.02 11.57
C LYS A 254 12.05 17.99 11.17
N ALA A 255 11.65 16.74 10.95
CA ALA A 255 12.56 15.66 10.58
C ALA A 255 13.30 15.92 9.26
N VAL A 256 12.64 16.61 8.30
CA VAL A 256 13.25 16.96 7.00
C VAL A 256 13.87 18.38 6.97
N GLY A 257 14.02 19.04 8.12
CA GLY A 257 14.60 20.37 8.22
C GLY A 257 13.73 21.49 7.64
N ALA A 258 12.43 21.26 7.49
CA ALA A 258 11.51 22.25 6.94
C ALA A 258 10.90 23.16 8.03
N LYS A 259 10.45 24.34 7.61
CA LYS A 259 9.64 25.20 8.48
C LYS A 259 8.29 24.54 8.79
N PRO A 260 7.68 24.84 9.97
CA PRO A 260 6.35 24.31 10.30
C PRO A 260 5.32 24.54 9.18
N PRO A 261 4.36 23.62 8.99
CA PRO A 261 3.34 23.76 7.95
C PRO A 261 2.53 25.04 8.14
N ARG A 262 2.09 25.65 7.03
CA ARG A 262 1.14 26.76 7.08
C ARG A 262 -0.20 26.25 7.57
N ARG A 263 -0.89 27.01 8.41
CA ARG A 263 -2.27 26.74 8.80
C ARG A 263 -3.22 27.44 7.86
N VAL A 264 -4.21 26.72 7.34
CA VAL A 264 -5.24 27.27 6.48
C VAL A 264 -6.63 26.90 7.02
N PRO A 265 -7.63 27.78 6.87
CA PRO A 265 -9.00 27.43 7.19
C PRO A 265 -9.49 26.25 6.35
N LEU A 266 -10.32 25.39 6.94
CA LEU A 266 -10.81 24.18 6.26
C LEU A 266 -11.61 24.47 4.99
N PHE A 267 -12.36 25.57 4.96
CA PHE A 267 -13.13 25.97 3.76
C PHE A 267 -12.23 26.30 2.56
N LEU A 268 -11.04 26.89 2.80
CA LEU A 268 -10.07 27.14 1.72
C LEU A 268 -9.47 25.81 1.22
N ALA A 269 -9.16 24.87 2.12
CA ALA A 269 -8.72 23.55 1.73
C ALA A 269 -9.77 22.83 0.88
N ARG A 270 -11.06 22.95 1.23
CA ARG A 270 -12.18 22.43 0.43
C ARG A 270 -12.25 23.07 -0.96
N LEU A 271 -12.07 24.38 -1.05
CA LEU A 271 -12.10 25.11 -2.33
C LEU A 271 -10.98 24.65 -3.29
N PHE A 272 -9.78 24.38 -2.76
CA PHE A 272 -8.60 24.04 -3.58
C PHE A 272 -8.38 22.53 -3.76
N GLY A 273 -8.78 21.69 -2.81
CA GLY A 273 -8.52 20.25 -2.81
C GLY A 273 -9.78 19.37 -2.83
N GLY A 274 -10.97 19.98 -2.76
CA GLY A 274 -12.23 19.27 -2.72
C GLY A 274 -12.54 18.62 -1.35
N GLU A 275 -13.55 17.78 -1.34
CA GLU A 275 -14.02 17.09 -0.14
C GLU A 275 -12.99 16.08 0.39
N LEU A 276 -12.25 15.44 -0.52
CA LEU A 276 -11.20 14.48 -0.14
C LEU A 276 -10.19 15.10 0.82
N VAL A 277 -9.72 16.33 0.55
CA VAL A 277 -8.75 17.01 1.44
C VAL A 277 -9.38 17.32 2.80
N VAL A 278 -10.68 17.67 2.83
CA VAL A 278 -11.40 17.86 4.11
C VAL A 278 -11.40 16.57 4.91
N VAL A 279 -11.76 15.45 4.28
CA VAL A 279 -11.79 14.13 4.93
C VAL A 279 -10.40 13.75 5.42
N MET A 280 -9.38 13.86 4.57
CA MET A 280 -7.99 13.53 4.93
C MET A 280 -7.47 14.35 6.11
N MET A 281 -7.86 15.62 6.21
CA MET A 281 -7.38 16.53 7.26
C MET A 281 -8.19 16.46 8.56
N SER A 282 -9.45 16.04 8.53
CA SER A 282 -10.33 16.19 9.70
C SER A 282 -11.14 14.96 10.11
N GLU A 283 -11.36 14.00 9.21
CA GLU A 283 -12.34 12.92 9.44
C GLU A 283 -11.75 11.51 9.33
N LEU A 284 -10.56 11.35 8.75
CA LEU A 284 -9.91 10.04 8.63
C LEU A 284 -9.83 9.32 9.96
N ARG A 285 -9.97 8.01 9.89
CA ARG A 285 -9.78 7.07 10.99
C ARG A 285 -8.48 6.31 10.80
N GLY A 286 -7.72 6.18 11.87
CA GLY A 286 -6.54 5.34 11.91
C GLY A 286 -6.91 3.84 11.91
N SER A 287 -5.92 3.00 11.76
CA SER A 287 -6.06 1.54 11.73
C SER A 287 -5.24 0.89 12.84
N SER A 288 -5.73 -0.22 13.38
CA SER A 288 -5.02 -1.06 14.36
C SER A 288 -4.32 -2.21 13.66
N ASN A 289 -3.09 -2.52 14.05
CA ASN A 289 -2.33 -3.69 13.59
C ASN A 289 -2.41 -4.88 14.55
N THR A 290 -3.30 -4.84 15.54
CA THR A 290 -3.39 -5.87 16.60
C THR A 290 -3.60 -7.26 16.03
N LYS A 291 -4.43 -7.41 14.99
CA LYS A 291 -4.67 -8.68 14.32
C LYS A 291 -3.42 -9.20 13.62
N ALA A 292 -2.73 -8.36 12.85
CA ALA A 292 -1.51 -8.75 12.16
C ALA A 292 -0.42 -9.21 13.15
N LYS A 293 -0.22 -8.50 14.25
CA LYS A 293 0.74 -8.89 15.31
C LYS A 293 0.39 -10.22 15.95
N ARG A 294 -0.90 -10.46 16.22
CA ARG A 294 -1.36 -11.70 16.87
C ARG A 294 -1.31 -12.90 15.95
N GLU A 295 -1.76 -12.76 14.70
CA GLU A 295 -2.01 -13.90 13.82
C GLU A 295 -0.84 -14.18 12.86
N LEU A 296 -0.09 -13.14 12.45
CA LEU A 296 1.12 -13.31 11.64
C LEU A 296 2.41 -13.41 12.48
N GLY A 297 2.36 -13.12 13.79
CA GLY A 297 3.57 -13.00 14.61
C GLY A 297 4.45 -11.80 14.27
N TRP A 298 3.99 -10.94 13.37
CA TRP A 298 4.74 -9.82 12.85
C TRP A 298 5.00 -8.72 13.89
N LYS A 299 6.20 -8.13 13.83
CA LYS A 299 6.60 -7.00 14.67
C LYS A 299 7.30 -5.95 13.83
N PRO A 300 6.79 -4.71 13.77
CA PRO A 300 7.44 -3.64 13.01
C PRO A 300 8.79 -3.26 13.65
N ARG A 301 9.80 -3.07 12.82
CA ARG A 301 11.12 -2.50 13.20
C ARG A 301 10.99 -1.02 13.58
N TYR A 302 10.06 -0.32 12.93
CA TYR A 302 9.68 1.05 13.23
C TYR A 302 8.27 1.07 13.84
N PRO A 303 8.13 0.83 15.16
CA PRO A 303 6.82 0.74 15.79
C PRO A 303 6.07 2.07 15.87
N SER A 304 6.72 3.15 15.47
CA SER A 304 6.14 4.49 15.42
C SER A 304 6.69 5.28 14.22
N TRP A 305 5.81 5.98 13.53
CA TRP A 305 6.20 6.95 12.50
C TRP A 305 7.17 8.02 13.04
N ARG A 306 7.15 8.34 14.36
CA ARG A 306 8.11 9.28 14.96
C ARG A 306 9.53 8.76 14.85
N ASP A 307 9.75 7.50 15.22
CA ASP A 307 11.05 6.85 15.07
C ASP A 307 11.43 6.71 13.60
N GLY A 308 10.46 6.35 12.77
CA GLY A 308 10.64 6.19 11.34
C GLY A 308 11.02 7.51 10.64
N PHE A 309 10.31 8.59 10.93
CA PHE A 309 10.65 9.92 10.37
C PHE A 309 12.00 10.44 10.85
N ALA A 310 12.40 10.10 12.07
CA ALA A 310 13.71 10.50 12.60
C ALA A 310 14.88 9.71 12.00
N ARG A 311 14.70 8.44 11.63
CA ARG A 311 15.81 7.53 11.31
C ARG A 311 15.62 6.69 10.04
N GLY A 312 14.42 6.66 9.47
CA GLY A 312 14.02 5.72 8.42
C GLY A 312 13.60 6.35 7.09
N LEU A 313 13.87 7.63 6.86
CA LEU A 313 13.48 8.28 5.60
C LEU A 313 14.49 8.09 4.46
N GLY A 314 15.74 7.72 4.75
CA GLY A 314 16.83 7.55 3.78
C GLY A 314 17.45 6.18 3.80
#